data_a29b45cd59906b0fabe0ced9a18c2ac1
#
_entry.id   a29b45cd59906b0fabe0ced9a18c2ac1
#
_cell.length_a   1.000
_cell.length_b   1.000
_cell.length_c   1.000
_cell.angle_alpha   90.00
_cell.angle_beta   90.00
_cell.angle_gamma   90.00
#
_symmetry.space_group_name_H-M   'P 1'
#
loop_
_entity.id
_entity.type
_entity.pdbx_description
1 polymer ?
#
loop_
_entity_poly.entity_id
_entity_poly.type
_entity_poly.pdbx_seq_one_letter_code
_entity_poly.pdbx_strand_id
1 'polypeptide(L)'
;MELISSHQANKNPNTSTQLTQPSPSRYENQKRRDWNTFCQYLRNHRPPLSLPSCSGAHVLEFLRYLDQFGKTKVHHQNCAFFGLPNPPAPCPCPLRQAWGSLDALIGRLRAAYEENGGPPEANPFGSRAVRLFLREVRDFQSKARGVSYEKKRKRVNRLKTQTQPPLALQQQQPQQGESMMVNYSGATV
;
A
#
# COMPACT_ATOMS: atom_id res chain seq x y z
N MET A 1 67.09 43.72 27.17
CA MET A 1 65.76 44.34 26.98
C MET A 1 64.86 43.29 26.45
N GLU A 2 64.08 42.67 27.34
CA GLU A 2 63.22 41.56 27.08
C GLU A 2 61.82 42.09 26.70
N LEU A 3 61.23 41.62 25.59
CA LEU A 3 59.87 41.87 25.21
C LEU A 3 59.05 40.61 25.46
N ILE A 4 58.20 40.67 26.48
CA ILE A 4 57.27 39.65 26.89
C ILE A 4 56.07 39.68 25.95
N SER A 5 55.88 38.63 25.16
CA SER A 5 54.70 38.45 24.28
C SER A 5 53.58 37.75 25.05
N SER A 6 52.49 38.48 25.31
CA SER A 6 51.29 37.94 25.95
C SER A 6 50.38 37.23 24.93
N HIS A 7 50.25 35.92 25.06
CA HIS A 7 49.28 35.14 24.30
C HIS A 7 47.91 35.24 25.00
N GLN A 8 47.00 35.99 24.41
CA GLN A 8 45.56 35.94 24.74
C GLN A 8 44.87 34.82 23.99
N ALA A 9 44.42 33.81 24.71
CA ALA A 9 43.59 32.74 24.21
C ALA A 9 42.17 33.27 24.04
N ASN A 10 41.72 33.45 22.81
CA ASN A 10 40.34 33.77 22.48
C ASN A 10 39.48 32.50 22.50
N LYS A 11 38.74 32.29 23.60
CA LYS A 11 37.73 31.26 23.73
C LYS A 11 36.43 31.75 23.08
N ASN A 12 36.15 31.32 21.88
CA ASN A 12 34.82 31.47 21.25
C ASN A 12 33.91 30.32 21.71
N PRO A 13 32.87 30.57 22.51
CA PRO A 13 31.82 29.59 22.79
C PRO A 13 30.64 29.80 21.84
N ASN A 14 30.73 29.30 20.63
CA ASN A 14 29.56 29.22 19.77
C ASN A 14 29.52 27.87 19.06
N THR A 15 29.37 26.81 19.89
CA THR A 15 28.94 25.50 19.38
C THR A 15 27.41 25.54 19.32
N SER A 16 26.87 26.15 18.24
CA SER A 16 25.51 25.95 17.87
C SER A 16 25.32 24.48 17.45
N THR A 17 24.73 23.70 18.33
CA THR A 17 24.27 22.35 18.05
C THR A 17 23.24 22.44 16.92
N GLN A 18 23.68 22.34 15.66
CA GLN A 18 22.79 22.11 14.53
C GLN A 18 22.17 20.74 14.76
N LEU A 19 20.88 20.73 15.16
CA LEU A 19 20.04 19.57 15.10
C LEU A 19 19.95 19.16 13.62
N THR A 20 20.77 18.19 13.23
CA THR A 20 20.74 17.60 11.90
C THR A 20 19.37 16.95 11.73
N GLN A 21 18.48 17.61 11.00
CA GLN A 21 17.20 17.02 10.60
C GLN A 21 17.50 15.72 9.85
N PRO A 22 16.88 14.59 10.22
CA PRO A 22 17.08 13.33 9.51
C PRO A 22 16.73 13.49 8.04
N SER A 23 17.59 13.01 7.16
CA SER A 23 17.35 13.08 5.70
C SER A 23 16.03 12.38 5.35
N PRO A 24 15.20 12.95 4.46
CA PRO A 24 13.92 12.36 4.08
C PRO A 24 14.09 10.94 3.54
N SER A 25 13.20 10.03 3.93
CA SER A 25 13.21 8.64 3.44
C SER A 25 13.01 8.57 1.92
N ARG A 26 13.31 7.40 1.31
CA ARG A 26 13.03 7.17 -0.12
C ARG A 26 11.56 7.38 -0.44
N TYR A 27 10.67 6.96 0.46
CA TYR A 27 9.24 7.15 0.31
C TYR A 27 8.86 8.64 0.29
N GLU A 28 9.37 9.43 1.25
CA GLU A 28 9.10 10.86 1.34
C GLU A 28 9.61 11.61 0.10
N ASN A 29 10.82 11.26 -0.36
CA ASN A 29 11.39 11.85 -1.57
C ASN A 29 10.55 11.52 -2.81
N GLN A 30 10.04 10.29 -2.94
CA GLN A 30 9.18 9.90 -4.06
C GLN A 30 7.82 10.58 -3.97
N LYS A 31 7.19 10.62 -2.79
CA LYS A 31 5.93 11.32 -2.54
C LYS A 31 6.01 12.78 -2.96
N ARG A 32 7.07 13.48 -2.55
CA ARG A 32 7.31 14.87 -2.93
C ARG A 32 7.47 15.05 -4.44
N ARG A 33 8.21 14.18 -5.13
CA ARG A 33 8.36 14.23 -6.59
C ARG A 33 7.02 14.02 -7.30
N ASP A 34 6.26 13.02 -6.87
CA ASP A 34 4.95 12.72 -7.45
C ASP A 34 3.97 13.87 -7.26
N TRP A 35 3.97 14.48 -6.08
CA TRP A 35 3.17 15.66 -5.79
C TRP A 35 3.52 16.85 -6.68
N ASN A 36 4.80 17.16 -6.82
CA ASN A 36 5.27 18.22 -7.70
C ASN A 36 4.87 17.96 -9.15
N THR A 37 4.99 16.72 -9.63
CA THR A 37 4.58 16.33 -10.99
C THR A 37 3.08 16.53 -11.19
N PHE A 38 2.25 16.14 -10.22
CA PHE A 38 0.81 16.35 -10.28
C PHE A 38 0.45 17.84 -10.27
N CYS A 39 1.04 18.64 -9.39
CA CYS A 39 0.82 20.08 -9.35
C CYS A 39 1.24 20.75 -10.67
N GLN A 40 2.35 20.30 -11.28
CA GLN A 40 2.76 20.80 -12.59
C GLN A 40 1.76 20.43 -13.68
N TYR A 41 1.23 19.21 -13.66
CA TYR A 41 0.18 18.77 -14.58
C TYR A 41 -1.07 19.67 -14.46
N LEU A 42 -1.53 20.00 -13.25
CA LEU A 42 -2.67 20.89 -13.04
C LEU A 42 -2.42 22.30 -13.60
N ARG A 43 -1.23 22.85 -13.41
CA ARG A 43 -0.85 24.16 -13.98
C ARG A 43 -0.85 24.14 -15.50
N ASN A 44 -0.42 23.04 -16.10
CA ASN A 44 -0.34 22.88 -17.56
C ASN A 44 -1.67 22.48 -18.19
N HIS A 45 -2.67 22.13 -17.40
CA HIS A 45 -4.01 21.80 -17.89
C HIS A 45 -4.64 22.98 -18.64
N ARG A 46 -5.55 22.73 -19.57
CA ARG A 46 -6.22 23.78 -20.34
C ARG A 46 -7.74 23.66 -20.20
N PRO A 47 -8.40 24.55 -19.48
CA PRO A 47 -7.83 25.66 -18.66
C PRO A 47 -7.05 25.16 -17.43
N PRO A 48 -6.12 25.96 -16.86
CA PRO A 48 -5.39 25.59 -15.66
C PRO A 48 -6.32 25.24 -14.51
N LEU A 49 -6.00 24.17 -13.77
CA LEU A 49 -6.82 23.69 -12.65
C LEU A 49 -6.17 24.05 -11.31
N SER A 50 -6.99 24.56 -10.40
CA SER A 50 -6.61 24.68 -9.00
C SER A 50 -6.83 23.37 -8.24
N LEU A 51 -6.07 23.14 -7.18
CA LEU A 51 -6.22 21.91 -6.37
C LEU A 51 -7.63 21.73 -5.79
N PRO A 52 -8.30 22.78 -5.26
CA PRO A 52 -9.69 22.66 -4.78
C PRO A 52 -10.71 22.30 -5.87
N SER A 53 -10.41 22.62 -7.14
CA SER A 53 -11.28 22.30 -8.28
C SER A 53 -10.98 20.92 -8.87
N CYS A 54 -9.96 20.24 -8.36
CA CYS A 54 -9.56 18.93 -8.85
C CYS A 54 -10.54 17.84 -8.37
N SER A 55 -11.09 17.08 -9.31
CA SER A 55 -11.98 15.95 -9.06
C SER A 55 -11.32 14.62 -9.40
N GLY A 56 -11.99 13.51 -9.06
CA GLY A 56 -11.55 12.18 -9.49
C GLY A 56 -11.40 12.02 -11.00
N ALA A 57 -12.21 12.75 -11.81
CA ALA A 57 -12.07 12.74 -13.26
C ALA A 57 -10.71 13.29 -13.73
N HIS A 58 -10.28 14.41 -13.16
CA HIS A 58 -8.96 15.00 -13.47
C HIS A 58 -7.81 14.09 -13.01
N VAL A 59 -7.99 13.34 -11.91
CA VAL A 59 -7.02 12.31 -11.50
C VAL A 59 -6.95 11.20 -12.56
N LEU A 60 -8.08 10.74 -13.11
CA LEU A 60 -8.08 9.74 -14.18
C LEU A 60 -7.40 10.24 -15.45
N GLU A 61 -7.60 11.50 -15.82
CA GLU A 61 -6.90 12.13 -16.95
C GLU A 61 -5.39 12.15 -16.71
N PHE A 62 -4.95 12.50 -15.51
CA PHE A 62 -3.55 12.45 -15.13
C PHE A 62 -2.96 11.05 -15.22
N LEU A 63 -3.67 10.01 -14.75
CA LEU A 63 -3.20 8.63 -14.85
C LEU A 63 -3.05 8.18 -16.32
N ARG A 64 -3.99 8.58 -17.20
CA ARG A 64 -3.90 8.32 -18.64
C ARG A 64 -2.75 9.08 -19.29
N TYR A 65 -2.53 10.34 -18.89
CA TYR A 65 -1.36 11.10 -19.32
C TYR A 65 -0.05 10.39 -18.97
N LEU A 66 0.04 9.79 -17.78
CA LEU A 66 1.25 9.07 -17.36
C LEU A 66 1.51 7.77 -18.15
N ASP A 67 0.48 7.19 -18.79
CA ASP A 67 0.63 5.96 -19.57
C ASP A 67 1.67 6.10 -20.70
N GLN A 68 1.81 7.30 -21.30
CA GLN A 68 2.82 7.56 -22.34
C GLN A 68 4.27 7.34 -21.87
N PHE A 69 4.52 7.40 -20.57
CA PHE A 69 5.82 7.16 -19.96
C PHE A 69 5.95 5.73 -19.38
N GLY A 70 4.97 4.88 -19.65
CA GLY A 70 4.95 3.50 -19.15
C GLY A 70 6.02 2.64 -19.82
N LYS A 71 6.47 1.63 -19.07
CA LYS A 71 7.50 0.67 -19.51
C LYS A 71 7.03 -0.78 -19.47
N THR A 72 5.75 -1.00 -19.16
CA THR A 72 5.18 -2.33 -19.03
C THR A 72 4.41 -2.69 -20.29
N LYS A 73 4.83 -3.74 -20.98
CA LYS A 73 4.13 -4.26 -22.16
C LYS A 73 2.77 -4.80 -21.73
N VAL A 74 1.71 -4.30 -22.37
CA VAL A 74 0.33 -4.74 -22.10
C VAL A 74 -0.30 -5.16 -23.43
N HIS A 75 -0.50 -6.47 -23.59
CA HIS A 75 -1.00 -7.04 -24.85
C HIS A 75 -2.48 -6.71 -25.10
N HIS A 76 -2.83 -6.40 -26.34
CA HIS A 76 -4.22 -6.35 -26.78
C HIS A 76 -4.82 -7.75 -26.87
N GLN A 77 -6.15 -7.87 -26.74
CA GLN A 77 -6.85 -9.17 -26.73
C GLN A 77 -6.62 -10.01 -28.00
N ASN A 78 -6.42 -9.36 -29.13
CA ASN A 78 -6.12 -9.98 -30.43
C ASN A 78 -4.61 -10.22 -30.68
N CYS A 79 -3.75 -9.91 -29.72
CA CYS A 79 -2.33 -10.22 -29.81
C CYS A 79 -2.08 -11.70 -29.56
N ALA A 80 -1.24 -12.34 -30.36
CA ALA A 80 -0.87 -13.74 -30.18
C ALA A 80 -0.20 -14.02 -28.81
N PHE A 81 0.32 -12.99 -28.14
CA PHE A 81 0.96 -13.10 -26.85
C PHE A 81 0.05 -12.69 -25.68
N PHE A 82 -1.24 -12.46 -25.93
CA PHE A 82 -2.17 -12.15 -24.85
C PHE A 82 -2.23 -13.27 -23.82
N GLY A 83 -2.03 -12.92 -22.55
CA GLY A 83 -2.01 -13.90 -21.47
C GLY A 83 -0.69 -14.68 -21.32
N LEU A 84 0.34 -14.35 -22.11
CA LEU A 84 1.64 -15.02 -22.05
C LEU A 84 2.63 -14.19 -21.22
N PRO A 85 3.10 -14.70 -20.04
CA PRO A 85 3.99 -13.94 -19.15
C PRO A 85 5.36 -13.59 -19.78
N ASN A 86 5.90 -14.51 -20.58
CA ASN A 86 7.20 -14.40 -21.23
C ASN A 86 7.05 -14.67 -22.74
N PRO A 87 6.61 -13.67 -23.53
CA PRO A 87 6.47 -13.86 -24.97
C PRO A 87 7.83 -14.09 -25.63
N PRO A 88 7.91 -15.03 -26.62
CA PRO A 88 9.18 -15.38 -27.25
C PRO A 88 9.67 -14.35 -28.27
N ALA A 89 8.84 -13.39 -28.64
CA ALA A 89 9.14 -12.38 -29.65
C ALA A 89 8.56 -11.01 -29.31
N PRO A 90 9.06 -9.91 -29.88
CA PRO A 90 8.45 -8.60 -29.72
C PRO A 90 7.10 -8.52 -30.42
N CYS A 91 6.24 -7.59 -29.97
CA CYS A 91 4.95 -7.29 -30.59
C CYS A 91 4.68 -5.77 -30.56
N PRO A 92 3.76 -5.26 -31.42
CA PRO A 92 3.44 -3.83 -31.48
C PRO A 92 2.57 -3.32 -30.33
N CYS A 93 2.18 -4.18 -29.38
CA CYS A 93 1.36 -3.78 -28.25
C CYS A 93 2.00 -2.65 -27.44
N PRO A 94 1.21 -1.73 -26.87
CA PRO A 94 1.73 -0.53 -26.22
C PRO A 94 2.46 -0.84 -24.92
N LEU A 95 3.35 0.07 -24.54
CA LEU A 95 3.87 0.19 -23.19
C LEU A 95 2.91 1.07 -22.37
N ARG A 96 2.67 0.67 -21.12
CA ARG A 96 1.79 1.36 -20.18
C ARG A 96 2.44 1.44 -18.80
N GLN A 97 1.86 2.23 -17.92
CA GLN A 97 2.20 2.18 -16.51
C GLN A 97 1.74 0.84 -15.92
N ALA A 98 2.61 0.18 -15.14
CA ALA A 98 2.21 -1.01 -14.39
C ALA A 98 1.16 -0.65 -13.34
N TRP A 99 0.14 -1.50 -13.17
CA TRP A 99 -0.89 -1.30 -12.14
C TRP A 99 -0.30 -1.02 -10.76
N GLY A 100 0.68 -1.78 -10.30
CA GLY A 100 1.29 -1.59 -8.98
C GLY A 100 2.00 -0.24 -8.84
N SER A 101 2.52 0.34 -9.93
CA SER A 101 3.10 1.69 -9.95
C SER A 101 2.02 2.75 -9.80
N LEU A 102 0.88 2.59 -10.48
CA LEU A 102 -0.27 3.49 -10.38
C LEU A 102 -0.91 3.44 -8.99
N ASP A 103 -1.10 2.25 -8.42
CA ASP A 103 -1.66 2.06 -7.08
C ASP A 103 -0.77 2.73 -6.01
N ALA A 104 0.54 2.52 -6.09
CA ALA A 104 1.51 3.15 -5.20
C ALA A 104 1.55 4.69 -5.36
N LEU A 105 1.46 5.19 -6.61
CA LEU A 105 1.38 6.62 -6.91
C LEU A 105 0.14 7.24 -6.26
N ILE A 106 -1.04 6.66 -6.46
CA ILE A 106 -2.28 7.15 -5.86
C ILE A 106 -2.21 7.15 -4.34
N GLY A 107 -1.60 6.11 -3.73
CA GLY A 107 -1.38 6.09 -2.27
C GLY A 107 -0.53 7.27 -1.79
N ARG A 108 0.55 7.59 -2.48
CA ARG A 108 1.42 8.72 -2.14
C ARG A 108 0.76 10.08 -2.38
N LEU A 109 0.04 10.24 -3.49
CA LEU A 109 -0.68 11.49 -3.82
C LEU A 109 -1.82 11.74 -2.84
N ARG A 110 -2.51 10.69 -2.39
CA ARG A 110 -3.54 10.80 -1.36
C ARG A 110 -2.97 11.32 -0.05
N ALA A 111 -1.83 10.77 0.41
CA ALA A 111 -1.15 11.25 1.61
C ALA A 111 -0.65 12.70 1.44
N ALA A 112 -0.03 13.01 0.29
CA ALA A 112 0.46 14.35 0.00
C ALA A 112 -0.65 15.41 -0.03
N TYR A 113 -1.84 15.08 -0.55
CA TYR A 113 -3.00 15.98 -0.55
C TYR A 113 -3.39 16.39 0.88
N GLU A 114 -3.49 15.43 1.78
CA GLU A 114 -3.86 15.66 3.18
C GLU A 114 -2.75 16.44 3.93
N GLU A 115 -1.48 16.13 3.67
CA GLU A 115 -0.32 16.85 4.22
C GLU A 115 -0.21 18.31 3.74
N ASN A 116 -0.73 18.61 2.55
CA ASN A 116 -0.80 19.97 2.00
C ASN A 116 -2.12 20.70 2.35
N GLY A 117 -2.85 20.22 3.36
CA GLY A 117 -4.04 20.88 3.92
C GLY A 117 -5.34 20.54 3.20
N GLY A 118 -5.34 19.59 2.30
CA GLY A 118 -6.56 19.09 1.67
C GLY A 118 -7.41 18.27 2.64
N PRO A 119 -8.73 18.50 2.74
CA PRO A 119 -9.60 17.73 3.63
C PRO A 119 -9.76 16.29 3.15
N PRO A 120 -9.64 15.29 4.05
CA PRO A 120 -9.68 13.87 3.67
C PRO A 120 -10.95 13.44 2.93
N GLU A 121 -12.08 14.05 3.29
CA GLU A 121 -13.39 13.78 2.68
C GLU A 121 -13.52 14.27 1.23
N ALA A 122 -12.77 15.33 0.88
CA ALA A 122 -12.73 15.88 -0.48
C ALA A 122 -11.51 15.39 -1.28
N ASN A 123 -10.77 14.41 -0.79
CA ASN A 123 -9.55 13.92 -1.42
C ASN A 123 -9.87 13.24 -2.78
N PRO A 124 -9.49 13.86 -3.93
CA PRO A 124 -9.87 13.37 -5.25
C PRO A 124 -9.21 12.01 -5.58
N PHE A 125 -8.04 11.72 -4.97
CA PHE A 125 -7.34 10.45 -5.12
C PHE A 125 -8.05 9.30 -4.40
N GLY A 126 -8.91 9.59 -3.41
CA GLY A 126 -9.76 8.64 -2.70
C GLY A 126 -11.10 8.38 -3.37
N SER A 127 -11.41 9.01 -4.49
CA SER A 127 -12.70 8.92 -5.14
C SER A 127 -13.04 7.50 -5.63
N ARG A 128 -14.35 7.20 -5.72
CA ARG A 128 -14.82 5.90 -6.22
C ARG A 128 -14.34 5.64 -7.65
N ALA A 129 -14.34 6.67 -8.50
CA ALA A 129 -13.91 6.55 -9.89
C ALA A 129 -12.46 6.08 -10.01
N VAL A 130 -11.54 6.66 -9.23
CA VAL A 130 -10.13 6.25 -9.19
C VAL A 130 -9.97 4.80 -8.72
N ARG A 131 -10.70 4.38 -7.69
CA ARG A 131 -10.66 3.00 -7.20
C ARG A 131 -11.16 1.99 -8.24
N LEU A 132 -12.24 2.30 -8.95
CA LEU A 132 -12.76 1.46 -10.02
C LEU A 132 -11.77 1.34 -11.16
N PHE A 133 -11.23 2.46 -11.63
CA PHE A 133 -10.22 2.48 -12.69
C PHE A 133 -8.99 1.63 -12.34
N LEU A 134 -8.43 1.78 -11.14
CA LEU A 134 -7.28 0.96 -10.71
C LEU A 134 -7.61 -0.54 -10.67
N ARG A 135 -8.85 -0.90 -10.33
CA ARG A 135 -9.32 -2.30 -10.37
C ARG A 135 -9.37 -2.82 -11.81
N GLU A 136 -9.96 -2.04 -12.72
CA GLU A 136 -10.04 -2.39 -14.14
C GLU A 136 -8.65 -2.56 -14.76
N VAL A 137 -7.73 -1.62 -14.49
CA VAL A 137 -6.34 -1.71 -14.95
C VAL A 137 -5.67 -2.97 -14.40
N ARG A 138 -5.84 -3.28 -13.12
CA ARG A 138 -5.30 -4.50 -12.50
C ARG A 138 -5.80 -5.75 -13.19
N ASP A 139 -7.12 -5.84 -13.35
CA ASP A 139 -7.76 -7.04 -13.86
C ASP A 139 -7.43 -7.24 -15.36
N PHE A 140 -7.39 -6.15 -16.12
CA PHE A 140 -6.95 -6.18 -17.52
C PHE A 140 -5.49 -6.57 -17.66
N GLN A 141 -4.58 -5.93 -16.93
CA GLN A 141 -3.13 -6.23 -16.99
C GLN A 141 -2.83 -7.64 -16.49
N SER A 142 -3.56 -8.14 -15.50
CA SER A 142 -3.46 -9.52 -15.05
C SER A 142 -3.72 -10.50 -16.20
N LYS A 143 -4.84 -10.32 -16.90
CA LYS A 143 -5.22 -11.15 -18.05
C LYS A 143 -4.25 -10.97 -19.21
N ALA A 144 -3.98 -9.72 -19.60
CA ALA A 144 -3.14 -9.41 -20.76
C ALA A 144 -1.71 -9.91 -20.65
N ARG A 145 -1.18 -9.98 -19.42
CA ARG A 145 0.20 -10.39 -19.13
C ARG A 145 0.29 -11.82 -18.57
N GLY A 146 -0.80 -12.51 -18.35
CA GLY A 146 -0.81 -13.84 -17.74
C GLY A 146 -0.19 -13.88 -16.33
N VAL A 147 -0.34 -12.80 -15.54
CA VAL A 147 0.23 -12.68 -14.19
C VAL A 147 -0.86 -12.52 -13.15
N SER A 148 -0.66 -13.05 -11.94
CA SER A 148 -1.59 -12.87 -10.83
C SER A 148 -1.10 -11.76 -9.90
N TYR A 149 -2.01 -10.85 -9.52
CA TYR A 149 -1.78 -9.80 -8.54
C TYR A 149 -2.37 -10.14 -7.16
N GLU A 150 -2.47 -11.43 -6.82
CA GLU A 150 -2.97 -11.84 -5.50
C GLU A 150 -2.06 -11.35 -4.37
N LYS A 151 -2.66 -10.74 -3.35
CA LYS A 151 -1.92 -10.28 -2.18
C LYS A 151 -1.42 -11.50 -1.38
N LYS A 152 -0.10 -11.61 -1.17
CA LYS A 152 0.57 -12.62 -0.31
C LYS A 152 0.03 -12.68 1.14
N ARG A 153 -0.88 -11.81 1.53
CA ARG A 153 -1.41 -11.66 2.90
C ARG A 153 -2.28 -12.84 3.38
N LYS A 154 -2.88 -13.62 2.47
CA LYS A 154 -3.69 -14.79 2.83
C LYS A 154 -2.87 -15.98 3.36
N ARG A 155 -1.59 -16.06 3.04
CA ARG A 155 -0.73 -17.20 3.41
C ARG A 155 -0.27 -17.18 4.87
N VAL A 156 -0.09 -16.00 5.47
CA VAL A 156 0.38 -15.86 6.86
C VAL A 156 -0.72 -16.21 7.87
N ASN A 157 -1.99 -15.92 7.58
CA ASN A 157 -3.07 -16.25 8.50
C ASN A 157 -3.44 -17.75 8.51
N ARG A 158 -3.16 -18.49 7.43
CA ARG A 158 -3.44 -19.92 7.37
C ARG A 158 -2.44 -20.77 8.17
N LEU A 159 -1.20 -20.28 8.32
CA LEU A 159 -0.18 -20.94 9.13
C LEU A 159 -0.34 -20.71 10.64
N LYS A 160 -0.98 -19.60 11.06
CA LYS A 160 -1.22 -19.31 12.47
C LYS A 160 -2.40 -20.07 13.08
N THR A 161 -3.31 -20.60 12.26
CA THR A 161 -4.50 -21.34 12.73
C THR A 161 -4.24 -22.83 12.92
N GLN A 162 -3.08 -23.36 12.47
CA GLN A 162 -2.75 -24.80 12.57
C GLN A 162 -1.79 -25.16 13.71
N THR A 163 -1.44 -24.19 14.59
CA THR A 163 -0.51 -24.45 15.71
C THR A 163 -1.17 -24.26 17.07
N GLN A 164 -2.44 -24.65 17.24
CA GLN A 164 -2.99 -24.93 18.57
C GLN A 164 -2.98 -26.43 18.79
N PRO A 165 -2.25 -26.94 19.80
CA PRO A 165 -2.31 -28.36 20.17
C PRO A 165 -3.70 -28.67 20.75
N PRO A 166 -4.24 -29.89 20.53
CA PRO A 166 -5.53 -30.27 21.10
C PRO A 166 -5.41 -30.34 22.63
N LEU A 167 -6.34 -29.69 23.32
CA LEU A 167 -6.51 -29.79 24.76
C LEU A 167 -6.76 -31.25 25.13
N ALA A 168 -5.87 -31.80 25.96
CA ALA A 168 -5.99 -33.14 26.54
C ALA A 168 -7.30 -33.28 27.34
N LEU A 169 -8.10 -34.24 26.96
CA LEU A 169 -9.25 -34.72 27.74
C LEU A 169 -8.71 -35.30 29.06
N GLN A 170 -8.99 -34.61 30.17
CA GLN A 170 -8.82 -35.16 31.49
C GLN A 170 -9.89 -36.23 31.71
N GLN A 171 -9.46 -37.46 31.82
CA GLN A 171 -10.27 -38.62 32.25
C GLN A 171 -10.67 -38.40 33.73
N GLN A 172 -11.95 -38.24 33.98
CA GLN A 172 -12.52 -38.41 35.33
C GLN A 172 -12.81 -39.88 35.55
N GLN A 173 -12.13 -40.49 36.54
CA GLN A 173 -12.41 -41.81 37.08
C GLN A 173 -13.76 -41.85 37.78
N PRO A 174 -14.54 -42.97 37.69
CA PRO A 174 -15.73 -43.16 38.48
C PRO A 174 -15.34 -43.71 39.87
N GLN A 175 -15.75 -43.01 40.92
CA GLN A 175 -15.71 -43.57 42.28
C GLN A 175 -16.91 -44.50 42.51
N GLN A 176 -16.57 -45.74 42.91
CA GLN A 176 -17.49 -46.73 43.48
C GLN A 176 -17.86 -46.33 44.91
N GLY A 177 -19.08 -46.54 45.27
CA GLY A 177 -19.65 -46.41 46.62
C GLY A 177 -21.06 -46.97 46.58
N GLU A 178 -21.20 -48.14 46.78
CA GLU A 178 -21.72 -49.04 47.82
C GLU A 178 -23.18 -48.77 48.32
N SER A 179 -24.02 -49.79 48.03
CA SER A 179 -25.07 -50.41 48.84
C SER A 179 -26.09 -49.54 49.57
N MET A 180 -27.36 -49.72 49.29
CA MET A 180 -28.31 -50.37 50.23
C MET A 180 -29.61 -50.69 49.53
N MET A 181 -30.06 -51.97 49.80
CA MET A 181 -31.38 -52.52 49.54
C MET A 181 -32.45 -51.73 50.34
N VAL A 182 -33.61 -51.62 49.79
CA VAL A 182 -34.87 -52.00 50.52
C VAL A 182 -35.95 -52.34 49.50
N ASN A 183 -36.48 -53.58 49.70
CA ASN A 183 -37.75 -54.07 49.17
C ASN A 183 -38.94 -53.18 49.52
N TYR A 184 -39.94 -53.11 48.69
CA TYR A 184 -41.30 -53.55 49.12
C TYR A 184 -42.26 -53.67 47.93
N SER A 185 -43.01 -54.79 48.04
CA SER A 185 -44.14 -55.30 47.28
C SER A 185 -45.35 -54.38 47.10
N GLY A 186 -46.21 -54.78 46.18
CA GLY A 186 -47.64 -54.58 46.21
C GLY A 186 -48.18 -53.98 44.91
N ALA A 187 -48.71 -54.72 44.03
CA ALA A 187 -49.96 -55.40 43.88
C ALA A 187 -51.12 -54.50 43.32
N THR A 188 -51.57 -54.99 42.14
CA THR A 188 -53.03 -55.02 41.73
C THR A 188 -53.85 -53.73 41.68
N VAL A 189 -54.35 -53.36 40.53
CA VAL A 189 -55.57 -53.83 39.85
C VAL A 189 -55.50 -53.30 38.42
#